data_913dc8accb0d0b86d0c9608bcdeb3953
#
_entry.id   913dc8accb0d0b86d0c9608bcdeb3953
#
_cell.length_a   1.000
_cell.length_b   1.000
_cell.length_c   1.000
_cell.angle_alpha   90.00
_cell.angle_beta   90.00
_cell.angle_gamma   90.00
#
_symmetry.space_group_name_H-M   'P 1'
#
loop_
_entity.id
_entity.type
_entity.pdbx_description
1 polymer ?
#
loop_
_entity_poly.entity_id
_entity_poly.type
_entity_poly.pdbx_seq_one_letter_code
_entity_poly.pdbx_strand_id
1 'polypeptide(L)'
;DNAGLNKKQNTDIAPQPMVLIGLGTIAANNAANPNTFATDLNFLVWGDNNGDMSDTDGELTINFNGGSGMTTVVDTPTRTWKIIENGGDIGSTRIAIPTSSLSGLPTPTSNDAYVMVIADDEGFSTNVETVFLTTSGANQIADYDFDGVKFFTFGVAKLNTGSLQITLDG
;
A
#
# COMPACT_ATOMS: atom_id res chain seq x y z
N ASP A 1 9.57 10.73 -1.93
CA ASP A 1 8.78 11.13 -0.77
C ASP A 1 9.47 10.72 0.52
N ASN A 2 9.80 11.71 1.36
CA ASN A 2 10.29 11.46 2.71
C ASN A 2 9.38 12.21 3.68
N ALA A 3 8.72 11.50 4.55
CA ALA A 3 7.81 12.10 5.51
C ALA A 3 7.82 11.34 6.84
N GLY A 4 7.29 11.95 7.87
CA GLY A 4 7.12 11.36 9.18
C GLY A 4 5.76 11.67 9.74
N LEU A 5 5.17 10.70 10.40
CA LEU A 5 3.96 10.84 11.18
C LEU A 5 4.33 10.97 12.66
N ASN A 6 4.73 12.16 13.05
CA ASN A 6 4.80 12.60 14.46
C ASN A 6 3.59 13.46 14.84
N LYS A 7 2.71 13.65 13.88
CA LYS A 7 1.39 14.26 13.96
C LYS A 7 0.39 13.24 13.44
N LYS A 8 -0.87 13.54 13.49
CA LYS A 8 -1.95 12.62 13.11
C LYS A 8 -1.97 12.25 11.62
N GLN A 9 -1.40 13.08 10.75
CA GLN A 9 -1.30 12.87 9.31
C GLN A 9 -0.28 13.82 8.65
N ASN A 10 0.12 13.51 7.41
CA ASN A 10 1.13 14.28 6.67
C ASN A 10 0.56 15.25 5.62
N THR A 11 -0.73 15.53 5.63
CA THR A 11 -1.37 16.41 4.63
C THR A 11 -0.89 17.87 4.68
N ASP A 12 -0.34 18.32 5.83
CA ASP A 12 0.11 19.70 6.03
C ASP A 12 1.59 19.90 5.62
N ILE A 13 2.20 18.90 4.96
CA ILE A 13 3.57 18.99 4.44
C ILE A 13 3.54 19.63 3.05
N ALA A 14 4.44 20.57 2.80
CA ALA A 14 4.57 21.23 1.50
C ALA A 14 6.01 21.05 0.95
N PRO A 15 6.19 20.62 -0.32
CA PRO A 15 5.15 20.16 -1.23
C PRO A 15 4.44 18.90 -0.71
N GLN A 16 3.17 18.74 -1.12
CA GLN A 16 2.40 17.57 -0.68
C GLN A 16 3.04 16.29 -1.19
N PRO A 17 3.30 15.31 -0.32
CA PRO A 17 3.90 14.04 -0.71
C PRO A 17 2.94 13.23 -1.60
N MET A 18 3.50 12.34 -2.42
CA MET A 18 2.73 11.46 -3.29
C MET A 18 1.84 10.52 -2.48
N VAL A 19 2.35 9.99 -1.39
CA VAL A 19 1.61 9.13 -0.48
C VAL A 19 1.22 9.91 0.76
N LEU A 20 -0.09 9.94 1.03
CA LEU A 20 -0.63 10.47 2.27
C LEU A 20 -0.83 9.33 3.25
N ILE A 21 -0.37 9.52 4.47
CA ILE A 21 -0.61 8.59 5.58
C ILE A 21 -1.24 9.35 6.73
N GLY A 22 -2.29 8.78 7.30
CA GLY A 22 -3.00 9.34 8.44
C GLY A 22 -3.36 8.28 9.46
N LEU A 23 -3.29 8.64 10.73
CA LEU A 23 -3.68 7.76 11.83
C LEU A 23 -5.18 7.47 11.75
N GLY A 24 -5.54 6.22 11.46
CA GLY A 24 -6.91 5.73 11.31
C GLY A 24 -7.74 6.38 10.20
N THR A 25 -7.42 7.61 9.78
CA THR A 25 -8.10 8.31 8.68
C THR A 25 -7.23 9.44 8.12
N ILE A 26 -7.61 9.95 6.95
CA ILE A 26 -7.04 11.18 6.37
C ILE A 26 -8.17 12.22 6.36
N ALA A 27 -8.00 13.28 7.14
CA ALA A 27 -8.92 14.41 7.22
C ALA A 27 -8.44 15.58 6.35
N ALA A 28 -9.19 16.67 6.33
CA ALA A 28 -8.84 17.86 5.56
C ALA A 28 -7.49 18.48 5.97
N ASN A 29 -7.12 18.34 7.22
CA ASN A 29 -5.84 18.77 7.77
C ASN A 29 -5.54 18.00 9.06
N ASN A 30 -4.32 18.15 9.59
CA ASN A 30 -3.87 17.45 10.79
C ASN A 30 -4.76 17.74 12.02
N ALA A 31 -5.25 18.97 12.19
CA ALA A 31 -6.10 19.33 13.33
C ALA A 31 -7.48 18.68 13.27
N ALA A 32 -8.01 18.46 12.07
CA ALA A 32 -9.32 17.85 11.83
C ALA A 32 -9.30 16.31 11.96
N ASN A 33 -8.14 15.66 11.99
CA ASN A 33 -8.07 14.23 12.21
C ASN A 33 -8.45 13.93 13.69
N PRO A 34 -9.51 13.13 13.94
CA PRO A 34 -10.01 12.88 15.31
C PRO A 34 -9.11 11.92 16.11
N ASN A 35 -8.24 11.17 15.45
CA ASN A 35 -7.41 10.18 16.10
C ASN A 35 -6.23 10.83 16.84
N THR A 36 -5.65 10.13 17.78
CA THR A 36 -4.46 10.54 18.54
C THR A 36 -3.55 9.36 18.76
N PHE A 37 -2.25 9.58 18.86
CA PHE A 37 -1.33 8.55 19.32
C PHE A 37 -1.71 8.09 20.73
N ALA A 38 -1.67 6.78 20.95
CA ALA A 38 -1.96 6.19 22.26
C ALA A 38 -0.86 6.51 23.28
N THR A 39 0.38 6.64 22.84
CA THR A 39 1.56 6.87 23.66
C THR A 39 2.40 7.98 23.06
N ASP A 40 2.98 8.81 23.91
CA ASP A 40 3.97 9.81 23.50
C ASP A 40 5.24 9.11 22.98
N LEU A 41 5.94 9.76 22.06
CA LEU A 41 7.12 9.26 21.37
C LEU A 41 6.89 8.11 20.35
N ASN A 42 5.65 7.71 20.10
CA ASN A 42 5.33 6.85 18.99
C ASN A 42 5.37 7.65 17.68
N PHE A 43 6.01 7.12 16.66
CA PHE A 43 6.05 7.77 15.35
C PHE A 43 6.27 6.78 14.21
N LEU A 44 5.80 7.17 13.04
CA LEU A 44 5.97 6.47 11.78
C LEU A 44 6.80 7.35 10.85
N VAL A 45 7.86 6.80 10.27
CA VAL A 45 8.73 7.51 9.31
C VAL A 45 8.82 6.70 8.04
N TRP A 46 8.74 7.36 6.90
CA TRP A 46 8.89 6.70 5.61
C TRP A 46 9.63 7.55 4.60
N GLY A 47 10.18 6.88 3.62
CA GLY A 47 10.83 7.46 2.46
C GLY A 47 10.79 6.51 1.29
N ASP A 48 10.96 7.03 0.09
CA ASP A 48 11.02 6.23 -1.13
C ASP A 48 12.42 6.20 -1.76
N ASN A 49 12.62 5.24 -2.65
CA ASN A 49 13.86 5.07 -3.41
C ASN A 49 13.97 5.99 -4.64
N ASN A 50 13.05 6.93 -4.81
CA ASN A 50 12.94 7.81 -5.97
C ASN A 50 12.82 7.07 -7.33
N GLY A 51 12.33 5.83 -7.32
CA GLY A 51 12.02 5.07 -8.53
C GLY A 51 10.89 5.69 -9.36
N ASP A 52 10.70 5.21 -10.58
CA ASP A 52 9.63 5.68 -11.46
C ASP A 52 8.29 4.99 -11.13
N MET A 53 7.20 5.74 -11.22
CA MET A 53 5.85 5.20 -11.11
C MET A 53 5.29 4.70 -12.46
N SER A 54 5.95 5.04 -13.56
CA SER A 54 5.55 4.61 -14.93
C SER A 54 6.27 3.35 -15.40
N ASP A 55 7.28 2.89 -14.66
CA ASP A 55 8.01 1.68 -15.01
C ASP A 55 7.24 0.45 -14.53
N THR A 56 6.77 -0.37 -15.50
CA THR A 56 6.01 -1.59 -15.25
C THR A 56 6.83 -2.86 -15.43
N ASP A 57 8.16 -2.75 -15.51
CA ASP A 57 9.05 -3.91 -15.65
C ASP A 57 9.15 -4.74 -14.36
N GLY A 58 8.56 -4.26 -13.27
CA GLY A 58 8.47 -4.97 -12.00
C GLY A 58 7.24 -5.87 -11.94
N GLU A 59 7.42 -7.19 -12.14
CA GLU A 59 6.38 -8.17 -11.87
C GLU A 59 6.69 -8.90 -10.56
N LEU A 60 5.75 -8.87 -9.63
CA LEU A 60 5.80 -9.66 -8.41
C LEU A 60 4.82 -10.82 -8.50
N THR A 61 5.30 -12.03 -8.28
CA THR A 61 4.42 -13.20 -8.14
C THR A 61 4.08 -13.40 -6.66
N ILE A 62 2.83 -13.16 -6.31
CA ILE A 62 2.38 -13.18 -4.92
C ILE A 62 1.41 -14.33 -4.69
N ASN A 63 1.61 -15.05 -3.58
CA ASN A 63 0.67 -16.06 -3.12
C ASN A 63 -0.44 -15.36 -2.31
N PHE A 64 -1.68 -15.40 -2.82
CA PHE A 64 -2.84 -15.02 -2.03
C PHE A 64 -3.19 -16.12 -1.01
N ASN A 65 -3.70 -15.74 0.16
CA ASN A 65 -4.17 -16.63 1.21
C ASN A 65 -3.13 -17.59 1.78
N GLY A 66 -1.96 -17.12 2.18
CA GLY A 66 -1.05 -17.89 3.04
C GLY A 66 -0.61 -19.24 2.46
N GLY A 67 -0.46 -19.36 1.15
CA GLY A 67 0.07 -20.57 0.52
C GLY A 67 -0.96 -21.55 -0.01
N SER A 68 -2.22 -21.14 -0.16
CA SER A 68 -3.27 -22.03 -0.73
C SER A 68 -3.18 -22.24 -2.26
N GLY A 69 -2.03 -21.94 -2.86
CA GLY A 69 -1.74 -22.27 -4.25
C GLY A 69 -2.30 -21.30 -5.31
N MET A 70 -2.97 -20.24 -4.91
CA MET A 70 -3.36 -19.17 -5.84
C MET A 70 -2.27 -18.10 -5.91
N THR A 71 -1.50 -18.12 -6.97
CA THR A 71 -0.55 -17.06 -7.28
C THR A 71 -1.20 -16.04 -8.20
N THR A 72 -0.93 -14.77 -7.97
CA THR A 72 -1.24 -13.72 -8.92
C THR A 72 0.03 -12.96 -9.31
N VAL A 73 0.05 -12.44 -10.51
CA VAL A 73 1.07 -11.48 -10.95
C VAL A 73 0.58 -10.09 -10.63
N VAL A 74 1.44 -9.31 -10.02
CA VAL A 74 1.19 -7.90 -9.73
C VAL A 74 2.17 -7.07 -10.53
N ASP A 75 1.66 -6.27 -11.47
CA ASP A 75 2.48 -5.29 -12.17
C ASP A 75 2.78 -4.13 -11.21
N THR A 76 4.05 -3.90 -10.89
CA THR A 76 4.51 -2.87 -9.95
C THR A 76 5.45 -1.88 -10.63
N PRO A 77 5.48 -0.61 -10.17
CA PRO A 77 6.51 0.33 -10.57
C PRO A 77 7.84 0.02 -9.88
N THR A 78 8.93 0.65 -10.30
CA THR A 78 10.22 0.56 -9.59
C THR A 78 10.27 1.38 -8.31
N ARG A 79 9.28 2.25 -8.07
CA ARG A 79 9.19 3.03 -6.84
C ARG A 79 8.72 2.18 -5.67
N THR A 80 9.54 2.16 -4.63
CA THR A 80 9.26 1.49 -3.37
C THR A 80 9.41 2.47 -2.20
N TRP A 81 8.65 2.24 -1.14
CA TRP A 81 8.75 2.99 0.11
C TRP A 81 9.23 2.07 1.21
N LYS A 82 10.13 2.59 2.03
CA LYS A 82 10.48 2.00 3.32
C LYS A 82 9.75 2.76 4.40
N ILE A 83 9.11 2.06 5.32
CA ILE A 83 8.40 2.63 6.45
C ILE A 83 8.92 2.00 7.74
N ILE A 84 9.03 2.82 8.79
CA ILE A 84 9.53 2.40 10.09
C ILE A 84 8.56 2.91 11.16
N GLU A 85 7.97 1.98 11.87
CA GLU A 85 7.29 2.26 13.12
C GLU A 85 8.30 2.26 14.27
N ASN A 86 8.21 3.23 15.14
CA ASN A 86 9.11 3.35 16.29
C ASN A 86 8.40 3.89 17.52
N GLY A 87 8.87 3.49 18.70
CA GLY A 87 8.37 3.90 20.00
C GLY A 87 7.24 3.03 20.55
N GLY A 88 6.65 2.16 19.75
CA GLY A 88 5.56 1.23 20.07
C GLY A 88 4.50 1.24 19.01
N ASP A 89 3.52 0.37 19.16
CA ASP A 89 2.40 0.18 18.25
C ASP A 89 1.61 1.49 18.04
N ILE A 90 1.51 1.91 16.79
CA ILE A 90 0.74 3.09 16.34
C ILE A 90 -0.69 2.70 15.99
N GLY A 91 -0.91 1.42 15.70
CA GLY A 91 -2.16 0.89 15.20
C GLY A 91 -2.42 1.21 13.73
N SER A 92 -3.62 0.90 13.28
CA SER A 92 -3.99 1.02 11.88
C SER A 92 -3.88 2.45 11.36
N THR A 93 -3.18 2.60 10.25
CA THR A 93 -3.04 3.86 9.50
C THR A 93 -3.78 3.77 8.18
N ARG A 94 -4.32 4.89 7.71
CA ARG A 94 -4.87 5.01 6.36
C ARG A 94 -3.82 5.53 5.42
N ILE A 95 -3.60 4.79 4.36
CA ILE A 95 -2.72 5.17 3.25
C ILE A 95 -3.59 5.65 2.10
N ALA A 96 -3.22 6.75 1.46
CA ALA A 96 -3.88 7.22 0.24
C ALA A 96 -2.84 7.64 -0.80
N ILE A 97 -3.10 7.27 -2.04
CA ILE A 97 -2.34 7.70 -3.21
C ILE A 97 -3.29 8.26 -4.26
N PRO A 98 -3.00 9.42 -4.88
CA PRO A 98 -3.81 9.92 -5.98
C PRO A 98 -3.90 8.89 -7.11
N THR A 99 -5.11 8.62 -7.61
CA THR A 99 -5.28 7.69 -8.74
C THR A 99 -4.46 8.12 -9.97
N SER A 100 -4.27 9.41 -10.17
CA SER A 100 -3.42 9.94 -11.22
C SER A 100 -1.94 9.55 -11.08
N SER A 101 -1.46 9.30 -9.87
CA SER A 101 -0.09 8.83 -9.64
C SER A 101 0.11 7.36 -10.05
N LEU A 102 -0.97 6.61 -10.22
CA LEU A 102 -0.96 5.22 -10.69
C LEU A 102 -1.16 5.10 -12.21
N SER A 103 -1.21 6.22 -12.95
CA SER A 103 -1.48 6.24 -14.39
C SER A 103 -0.40 5.56 -15.25
N GLY A 104 0.77 5.34 -14.70
CA GLY A 104 1.85 4.56 -15.34
C GLY A 104 1.66 3.04 -15.24
N LEU A 105 0.79 2.57 -14.36
CA LEU A 105 0.41 1.17 -14.24
C LEU A 105 -0.72 0.82 -15.21
N PRO A 106 -0.90 -0.48 -15.56
CA PRO A 106 -2.07 -0.92 -16.28
C PRO A 106 -3.37 -0.44 -15.61
N THR A 107 -4.35 -0.04 -16.42
CA THR A 107 -5.68 0.28 -15.85
C THR A 107 -6.38 -1.02 -15.46
N PRO A 108 -6.81 -1.19 -14.19
CA PRO A 108 -7.53 -2.39 -13.80
C PRO A 108 -8.78 -2.61 -14.63
N THR A 109 -8.96 -3.83 -15.10
CA THR A 109 -10.18 -4.30 -15.77
C THR A 109 -11.13 -4.95 -14.76
N SER A 110 -12.23 -5.54 -15.22
CA SER A 110 -13.22 -6.17 -14.32
C SER A 110 -12.64 -7.29 -13.42
N ASN A 111 -11.49 -7.86 -13.81
CA ASN A 111 -10.83 -8.94 -13.08
C ASN A 111 -9.51 -8.50 -12.43
N ASP A 112 -9.20 -7.21 -12.46
CA ASP A 112 -7.98 -6.67 -11.89
C ASP A 112 -8.32 -5.68 -10.77
N ALA A 113 -7.36 -5.43 -9.88
CA ALA A 113 -7.54 -4.46 -8.83
C ALA A 113 -6.21 -3.74 -8.53
N TYR A 114 -6.29 -2.47 -8.17
CA TYR A 114 -5.15 -1.81 -7.52
C TYR A 114 -4.91 -2.43 -6.15
N VAL A 115 -3.66 -2.69 -5.85
CA VAL A 115 -3.22 -3.25 -4.57
C VAL A 115 -2.03 -2.46 -4.02
N MET A 116 -1.89 -2.49 -2.70
CA MET A 116 -0.64 -2.19 -2.01
C MET A 116 0.02 -3.52 -1.66
N VAL A 117 1.28 -3.68 -2.02
CA VAL A 117 2.11 -4.84 -1.68
C VAL A 117 3.03 -4.43 -0.54
N ILE A 118 3.09 -5.23 0.50
CA ILE A 118 3.88 -4.98 1.69
C ILE A 118 4.80 -6.18 1.93
N ALA A 119 6.03 -5.94 2.39
CA ALA A 119 7.00 -7.00 2.73
C ALA A 119 7.96 -6.56 3.83
N ASP A 120 8.69 -7.51 4.39
CA ASP A 120 9.75 -7.24 5.36
C ASP A 120 11.07 -6.81 4.69
N ASP A 121 11.20 -6.98 3.38
CA ASP A 121 12.40 -6.65 2.61
C ASP A 121 12.07 -5.88 1.33
N GLU A 122 13.05 -5.10 0.84
CA GLU A 122 12.92 -4.26 -0.36
C GLU A 122 12.70 -5.08 -1.64
N GLY A 123 13.14 -6.35 -1.65
CA GLY A 123 12.95 -7.26 -2.78
C GLY A 123 11.59 -7.94 -2.82
N PHE A 124 10.71 -7.65 -1.85
CA PHE A 124 9.38 -8.26 -1.73
C PHE A 124 9.41 -9.79 -1.77
N SER A 125 10.34 -10.39 -1.02
CA SER A 125 10.55 -11.83 -0.96
C SER A 125 10.16 -12.48 0.37
N THR A 126 10.06 -11.68 1.44
CA THR A 126 9.83 -12.17 2.80
C THR A 126 8.53 -11.58 3.38
N ASN A 127 7.64 -12.45 3.85
CA ASN A 127 6.36 -12.08 4.46
C ASN A 127 5.57 -11.09 3.60
N VAL A 128 5.41 -11.44 2.32
CA VAL A 128 4.73 -10.58 1.35
C VAL A 128 3.22 -10.64 1.57
N GLU A 129 2.63 -9.47 1.76
CA GLU A 129 1.20 -9.27 1.93
C GLU A 129 0.65 -8.34 0.86
N THR A 130 -0.64 -8.47 0.57
CA THR A 130 -1.35 -7.58 -0.35
C THR A 130 -2.62 -7.05 0.28
N VAL A 131 -2.84 -5.75 0.12
CA VAL A 131 -4.08 -5.09 0.51
C VAL A 131 -4.73 -4.47 -0.71
N PHE A 132 -6.00 -4.79 -0.95
CA PHE A 132 -6.77 -4.17 -2.04
C PHE A 132 -7.01 -2.70 -1.74
N LEU A 133 -6.77 -1.86 -2.75
CA LEU A 133 -7.11 -0.45 -2.68
C LEU A 133 -8.57 -0.23 -3.03
N THR A 134 -9.20 0.72 -2.36
CA THR A 134 -10.55 1.16 -2.66
C THR A 134 -10.56 2.62 -3.10
N THR A 135 -11.42 2.96 -4.06
CA THR A 135 -11.52 4.33 -4.55
C THR A 135 -12.24 5.21 -3.53
N SER A 136 -11.62 6.32 -3.18
CA SER A 136 -12.20 7.38 -2.33
C SER A 136 -11.92 8.75 -2.94
N GLY A 137 -12.89 9.32 -3.61
CA GLY A 137 -12.72 10.57 -4.36
C GLY A 137 -11.69 10.41 -5.48
N ALA A 138 -10.66 11.24 -5.47
CA ALA A 138 -9.55 11.18 -6.44
C ALA A 138 -8.42 10.22 -6.05
N ASN A 139 -8.55 9.55 -4.91
CA ASN A 139 -7.49 8.70 -4.34
C ASN A 139 -7.89 7.23 -4.34
N GLN A 140 -6.87 6.38 -4.35
CA GLN A 140 -6.94 4.98 -3.95
C GLN A 140 -6.48 4.91 -2.49
N ILE A 141 -7.22 4.19 -1.64
CA ILE A 141 -6.95 4.11 -0.20
C ILE A 141 -6.87 2.66 0.28
N ALA A 142 -6.06 2.44 1.30
CA ALA A 142 -6.03 1.21 2.09
C ALA A 142 -5.82 1.56 3.57
N ASP A 143 -6.24 0.67 4.45
CA ASP A 143 -5.88 0.72 5.87
C ASP A 143 -4.90 -0.42 6.16
N TYR A 144 -3.83 -0.13 6.87
CA TYR A 144 -2.82 -1.11 7.25
C TYR A 144 -2.16 -0.74 8.58
N ASP A 145 -1.81 -1.76 9.34
CA ASP A 145 -1.07 -1.67 10.58
C ASP A 145 0.38 -2.08 10.33
N PHE A 146 1.28 -1.08 10.33
CA PHE A 146 2.68 -1.30 10.05
C PHE A 146 3.44 -1.63 11.32
N ASP A 147 3.86 -2.87 11.47
CA ASP A 147 4.71 -3.32 12.57
C ASP A 147 6.19 -3.25 12.20
N GLY A 148 6.96 -2.48 12.97
CA GLY A 148 8.42 -2.40 12.86
C GLY A 148 8.90 -1.78 11.55
N VAL A 149 9.70 -2.52 10.77
CA VAL A 149 10.23 -2.09 9.48
C VAL A 149 9.54 -2.84 8.36
N LYS A 150 8.90 -2.11 7.45
CA LYS A 150 8.26 -2.67 6.25
C LYS A 150 8.69 -1.93 5.01
N PHE A 151 8.55 -2.60 3.88
CA PHE A 151 8.63 -2.01 2.55
C PHE A 151 7.28 -2.15 1.89
N PHE A 152 6.88 -1.15 1.11
CA PHE A 152 5.63 -1.24 0.35
C PHE A 152 5.77 -0.60 -1.03
N THR A 153 4.93 -1.05 -1.94
CA THR A 153 4.72 -0.46 -3.25
C THR A 153 3.27 -0.59 -3.65
N PHE A 154 2.89 -0.01 -4.77
CA PHE A 154 1.56 -0.16 -5.34
C PHE A 154 1.65 -0.99 -6.62
N GLY A 155 0.54 -1.59 -7.03
CA GLY A 155 0.50 -2.37 -8.23
C GLY A 155 -0.90 -2.67 -8.71
N VAL A 156 -0.98 -3.42 -9.82
CA VAL A 156 -2.24 -3.97 -10.34
C VAL A 156 -2.17 -5.48 -10.27
N ALA A 157 -3.00 -6.06 -9.41
CA ALA A 157 -3.14 -7.50 -9.28
C ALA A 157 -4.09 -8.03 -10.35
N LYS A 158 -3.63 -9.02 -11.12
CA LYS A 158 -4.47 -9.78 -12.04
C LYS A 158 -5.14 -10.89 -11.26
N LEU A 159 -6.42 -10.74 -10.99
CA LEU A 159 -7.22 -11.77 -10.33
C LEU A 159 -7.47 -12.90 -11.34
N ASN A 160 -6.64 -13.93 -11.31
CA ASN A 160 -6.90 -15.14 -12.08
C ASN A 160 -8.20 -15.75 -11.55
N THR A 161 -9.30 -15.52 -12.27
CA THR A 161 -10.49 -16.35 -12.14
C THR A 161 -10.15 -17.69 -12.77
N GLY A 162 -9.50 -18.58 -12.01
CA GLY A 162 -9.28 -19.94 -12.43
C GLY A 162 -10.63 -20.53 -12.82
N SER A 163 -10.79 -20.91 -14.07
CA SER A 163 -11.97 -21.68 -14.48
C SER A 163 -11.97 -22.98 -13.68
N LEU A 164 -12.91 -23.10 -12.75
CA LEU A 164 -13.22 -24.34 -12.10
C LEU A 164 -13.80 -25.25 -13.19
N GLN A 165 -12.99 -26.09 -13.82
CA GLN A 165 -13.48 -27.16 -14.67
C GLN A 165 -14.03 -28.24 -13.75
N ILE A 166 -15.35 -28.26 -13.56
CA ILE A 166 -16.04 -29.40 -12.96
C ILE A 166 -16.22 -30.41 -14.07
N THR A 167 -15.37 -31.45 -14.11
CA THR A 167 -15.62 -32.63 -14.92
C THR A 167 -16.62 -33.48 -14.16
N LEU A 168 -17.85 -33.51 -14.63
CA LEU A 168 -18.82 -34.50 -14.16
C LEU A 168 -18.47 -35.84 -14.84
N ASP A 169 -17.83 -36.72 -14.12
CA ASP A 169 -17.75 -38.14 -14.53
C ASP A 169 -19.14 -38.76 -14.42
N GLY A 170 -19.70 -39.11 -15.58
CA GLY A 170 -20.98 -39.83 -15.67
C GLY A 170 -20.81 -41.31 -15.49
#